data_5a2cb0292be19e653266a43d7654f2a1
#
_entry.id   5a2cb0292be19e653266a43d7654f2a1
#
_cell.length_a   1.000
_cell.length_b   1.000
_cell.length_c   1.000
_cell.angle_alpha   90.00
_cell.angle_beta   90.00
_cell.angle_gamma   90.00
#
_symmetry.space_group_name_H-M   'P 1'
#
loop_
_entity.id
_entity.type
_entity.pdbx_description
1 polymer ?
#
loop_
_entity_poly.entity_id
_entity_poly.type
_entity_poly.pdbx_seq_one_letter_code
_entity_poly.pdbx_strand_id
1 'polypeptide(L)'
;MSEEKENGKTKQCKYCKQEIDAKAKICPHCRKKQTPSGCLIAVIAVVVIIVIAIAGSAMSGGEKTNTGASTDGANSTSAAQQEITYTAYSVSELMDDLNTNAMNASDKYKNQYVELTGKLSVIDSNGKYISILPTDDEFAITGVQCYFQSDEQKSAVKSAAIGDTLVVKGKITDVGEVMGYSLNMDEVTKAQ
;
A
#
# COMPACT_ATOMS: atom_id res chain seq x y z
N MET A 1 -8.08 -51.76 -19.53
CA MET A 1 -7.74 -50.41 -20.01
C MET A 1 -6.87 -49.78 -18.92
N SER A 2 -5.58 -49.78 -19.18
CA SER A 2 -4.56 -49.36 -18.19
C SER A 2 -4.35 -47.85 -18.32
N GLU A 3 -4.68 -47.09 -17.27
CA GLU A 3 -4.36 -45.66 -17.22
C GLU A 3 -2.86 -45.48 -16.93
N GLU A 4 -2.14 -44.94 -17.91
CA GLU A 4 -0.75 -44.51 -17.79
C GLU A 4 -0.61 -43.45 -16.71
N LYS A 5 0.09 -43.81 -15.65
CA LYS A 5 0.62 -42.85 -14.67
C LYS A 5 1.69 -42.00 -15.34
N GLU A 6 1.32 -40.79 -15.76
CA GLU A 6 2.30 -39.74 -16.06
C GLU A 6 3.14 -39.44 -14.81
N ASN A 7 4.43 -39.67 -14.94
CA ASN A 7 5.44 -39.43 -13.92
C ASN A 7 5.65 -37.92 -13.71
N GLY A 8 4.64 -37.25 -13.14
CA GLY A 8 4.67 -35.84 -12.80
C GLY A 8 5.52 -35.60 -11.56
N LYS A 9 6.52 -34.74 -11.65
CA LYS A 9 7.27 -34.26 -10.49
C LYS A 9 6.29 -33.71 -9.45
N THR A 10 6.38 -34.19 -8.20
CA THR A 10 5.56 -33.71 -7.09
C THR A 10 6.34 -32.70 -6.23
N LYS A 11 5.63 -31.83 -5.50
CA LYS A 11 6.16 -30.92 -4.49
C LYS A 11 5.30 -30.96 -3.24
N GLN A 12 5.86 -30.64 -2.10
CA GLN A 12 5.10 -30.50 -0.85
C GLN A 12 4.43 -29.12 -0.77
N CYS A 13 3.17 -29.10 -0.39
CA CYS A 13 2.44 -27.87 -0.11
C CYS A 13 3.06 -27.15 1.08
N LYS A 14 3.33 -25.83 0.94
CA LYS A 14 3.91 -24.98 1.98
C LYS A 14 3.07 -24.91 3.26
N TYR A 15 1.75 -25.10 3.15
CA TYR A 15 0.80 -24.89 4.25
C TYR A 15 0.33 -26.20 4.92
N CYS A 16 -0.08 -27.19 4.14
CA CYS A 16 -0.59 -28.46 4.69
C CYS A 16 0.40 -29.63 4.56
N LYS A 17 1.57 -29.41 3.93
CA LYS A 17 2.65 -30.37 3.71
C LYS A 17 2.27 -31.65 2.95
N GLN A 18 1.09 -31.67 2.35
CA GLN A 18 0.65 -32.76 1.48
C GLN A 18 1.36 -32.68 0.12
N GLU A 19 1.61 -33.84 -0.49
CA GLU A 19 2.16 -33.90 -1.84
C GLU A 19 1.14 -33.42 -2.87
N ILE A 20 1.60 -32.53 -3.76
CA ILE A 20 0.80 -31.94 -4.83
C ILE A 20 1.64 -31.92 -6.12
N ASP A 21 1.01 -31.79 -7.25
CA ASP A 21 1.71 -31.61 -8.52
C ASP A 21 2.67 -30.42 -8.49
N ALA A 22 3.88 -30.59 -9.02
CA ALA A 22 4.90 -29.54 -9.01
C ALA A 22 4.46 -28.26 -9.71
N LYS A 23 3.58 -28.36 -10.71
CA LYS A 23 3.03 -27.24 -11.46
C LYS A 23 1.76 -26.64 -10.82
N ALA A 24 1.20 -27.27 -9.80
CA ALA A 24 -0.03 -26.80 -9.17
C ALA A 24 0.16 -25.41 -8.55
N LYS A 25 -0.60 -24.44 -9.02
CA LYS A 25 -0.64 -23.06 -8.49
C LYS A 25 -1.51 -22.95 -7.22
N ILE A 26 -2.43 -23.89 -7.02
CA ILE A 26 -3.33 -23.96 -5.87
C ILE A 26 -3.26 -25.38 -5.31
N CYS A 27 -3.15 -25.52 -3.99
CA CYS A 27 -3.18 -26.82 -3.35
C CYS A 27 -4.60 -27.39 -3.36
N PRO A 28 -4.83 -28.64 -3.86
CA PRO A 28 -6.16 -29.25 -3.86
C PRO A 28 -6.66 -29.59 -2.44
N HIS A 29 -5.76 -29.79 -1.46
CA HIS A 29 -6.12 -30.16 -0.10
C HIS A 29 -6.49 -28.98 0.79
N CYS A 30 -5.70 -27.88 0.77
CA CYS A 30 -5.94 -26.72 1.62
C CYS A 30 -6.37 -25.46 0.86
N ARG A 31 -6.51 -25.51 -0.46
CA ARG A 31 -6.94 -24.44 -1.39
C ARG A 31 -6.11 -23.16 -1.34
N LYS A 32 -4.92 -23.18 -0.69
CA LYS A 32 -4.02 -22.02 -0.65
C LYS A 32 -3.14 -21.96 -1.90
N LYS A 33 -2.92 -20.73 -2.40
CA LYS A 33 -2.03 -20.48 -3.55
C LYS A 33 -0.59 -20.84 -3.20
N GLN A 34 0.09 -21.55 -4.13
CA GLN A 34 1.51 -21.89 -4.04
C GLN A 34 2.28 -20.89 -4.89
N THR A 35 2.92 -19.89 -4.28
CA THR A 35 3.83 -18.97 -5.00
C THR A 35 5.15 -19.68 -5.27
N PRO A 36 5.67 -19.67 -6.52
CA PRO A 36 7.00 -20.23 -6.80
C PRO A 36 8.07 -19.39 -6.09
N SER A 37 8.91 -20.03 -5.30
CA SER A 37 10.02 -19.39 -4.55
C SER A 37 11.19 -18.90 -5.44
N GLY A 38 11.02 -18.86 -6.76
CA GLY A 38 12.11 -18.60 -7.70
C GLY A 38 12.36 -17.13 -8.06
N CYS A 39 11.44 -16.20 -7.76
CA CYS A 39 11.55 -14.83 -8.28
C CYS A 39 12.44 -13.90 -7.45
N LEU A 40 12.64 -14.19 -6.16
CA LEU A 40 13.47 -13.36 -5.26
C LEU A 40 14.97 -13.47 -5.54
N ILE A 41 15.46 -14.66 -5.94
CA ILE A 41 16.89 -14.89 -6.23
C ILE A 41 17.30 -14.17 -7.52
N ALA A 42 16.44 -14.15 -8.52
CA ALA A 42 16.73 -13.47 -9.79
C ALA A 42 16.83 -11.93 -9.62
N VAL A 43 15.99 -11.32 -8.77
CA VAL A 43 16.03 -9.88 -8.48
C VAL A 43 17.30 -9.50 -7.72
N ILE A 44 17.72 -10.30 -6.74
CA ILE A 44 18.95 -10.06 -5.98
C ILE A 44 20.18 -10.17 -6.87
N ALA A 45 20.24 -11.14 -7.79
CA ALA A 45 21.35 -11.31 -8.72
C ALA A 45 21.49 -10.10 -9.66
N VAL A 46 20.39 -9.55 -10.16
CA VAL A 46 20.40 -8.35 -11.02
C VAL A 46 20.88 -7.11 -10.26
N VAL A 47 20.42 -6.92 -9.02
CA VAL A 47 20.84 -5.79 -8.18
C VAL A 47 22.34 -5.85 -7.85
N VAL A 48 22.88 -7.04 -7.55
CA VAL A 48 24.31 -7.23 -7.26
C VAL A 48 25.17 -6.93 -8.50
N ILE A 49 24.74 -7.35 -9.70
CA ILE A 49 25.45 -7.05 -10.94
C ILE A 49 25.49 -5.54 -11.22
N ILE A 50 24.39 -4.83 -10.98
CA ILE A 50 24.32 -3.36 -11.17
C ILE A 50 25.26 -2.64 -10.19
N VAL A 51 25.30 -3.07 -8.92
CA VAL A 51 26.20 -2.46 -7.92
C VAL A 51 27.67 -2.68 -8.26
N ILE A 52 28.06 -3.85 -8.77
CA ILE A 52 29.45 -4.15 -9.18
C ILE A 52 29.84 -3.32 -10.42
N ALA A 53 28.90 -3.09 -11.36
CA ALA A 53 29.17 -2.29 -12.56
C ALA A 53 29.40 -0.79 -12.25
N ILE A 54 28.78 -0.26 -11.18
CA ILE A 54 28.96 1.14 -10.74
C ILE A 54 30.29 1.32 -9.98
N ALA A 55 30.76 0.29 -9.23
CA ALA A 55 32.00 0.33 -8.47
C ALA A 55 33.26 0.14 -9.33
N GLY A 56 33.14 -0.31 -10.58
CA GLY A 56 34.26 -0.63 -11.48
C GLY A 56 34.79 0.50 -12.35
N SER A 57 34.26 1.73 -12.27
CA SER A 57 34.60 2.84 -13.18
C SER A 57 35.48 3.94 -12.58
N ALA A 58 36.21 3.67 -11.52
CA ALA A 58 37.13 4.65 -10.93
C ALA A 58 38.54 4.10 -10.75
N MET A 59 39.29 3.93 -11.83
CA MET A 59 40.77 3.93 -11.80
C MET A 59 41.33 4.03 -13.24
N SER A 60 41.69 5.26 -13.67
CA SER A 60 42.81 5.57 -14.53
C SER A 60 42.98 7.10 -14.58
N GLY A 61 43.83 7.66 -13.86
CA GLY A 61 45.19 8.14 -14.06
C GLY A 61 45.26 9.51 -14.71
N GLY A 62 45.94 10.51 -14.06
CA GLY A 62 46.41 11.70 -14.74
C GLY A 62 46.43 12.97 -13.86
N GLU A 63 47.54 13.17 -13.20
CA GLU A 63 48.08 14.32 -12.48
C GLU A 63 48.01 15.67 -13.25
N LYS A 64 47.60 16.79 -12.53
CA LYS A 64 48.38 17.99 -12.26
C LYS A 64 47.53 19.14 -11.69
N THR A 65 47.94 19.55 -10.45
CA THR A 65 48.10 20.93 -9.89
C THR A 65 47.27 22.09 -10.44
N ASN A 66 46.47 22.83 -9.62
CA ASN A 66 46.89 23.98 -8.85
C ASN A 66 45.73 24.70 -8.15
N THR A 67 45.91 25.00 -6.89
CA THR A 67 45.57 26.17 -6.07
C THR A 67 44.29 27.00 -6.34
N GLY A 68 43.45 27.12 -5.29
CA GLY A 68 42.75 28.38 -5.04
C GLY A 68 41.37 28.33 -4.43
N ALA A 69 41.32 28.63 -3.11
CA ALA A 69 40.30 29.38 -2.38
C ALA A 69 38.81 28.90 -2.34
N SER A 70 38.44 28.49 -1.15
CA SER A 70 37.19 28.76 -0.40
C SER A 70 36.01 29.38 -1.12
N THR A 71 34.86 28.71 -1.06
CA THR A 71 33.64 29.32 -0.50
C THR A 71 32.61 28.23 -0.20
N ASP A 72 32.03 28.26 1.00
CA ASP A 72 30.90 27.50 1.49
C ASP A 72 29.73 27.50 0.50
N GLY A 73 29.23 26.32 0.21
CA GLY A 73 27.98 26.12 -0.51
C GLY A 73 27.36 24.83 -0.06
N ALA A 74 26.56 24.89 1.01
CA ALA A 74 25.70 23.78 1.44
C ALA A 74 24.81 23.40 0.25
N ASN A 75 25.18 22.34 -0.45
CA ASN A 75 24.29 21.71 -1.44
C ASN A 75 23.29 20.83 -0.71
N SER A 76 22.22 21.46 -0.22
CA SER A 76 20.98 20.77 0.13
C SER A 76 20.44 20.14 -1.16
N THR A 77 20.71 18.87 -1.34
CA THR A 77 19.99 18.07 -2.35
C THR A 77 18.55 17.95 -1.86
N SER A 78 17.73 18.96 -2.19
CA SER A 78 16.29 18.86 -2.14
C SER A 78 15.90 17.76 -3.13
N ALA A 79 15.65 16.55 -2.60
CA ALA A 79 14.85 15.58 -3.34
C ALA A 79 13.56 16.29 -3.71
N ALA A 80 13.29 16.44 -5.00
CA ALA A 80 12.03 16.98 -5.49
C ALA A 80 10.91 16.10 -4.93
N GLN A 81 10.27 16.54 -3.87
CA GLN A 81 9.01 15.99 -3.39
C GLN A 81 8.01 16.23 -4.52
N GLN A 82 7.62 15.17 -5.20
CA GLN A 82 6.47 15.25 -6.09
C GLN A 82 5.29 15.67 -5.21
N GLU A 83 4.79 16.87 -5.43
CA GLU A 83 3.64 17.42 -4.73
C GLU A 83 2.43 16.53 -5.06
N ILE A 84 1.99 15.76 -4.06
CA ILE A 84 0.83 14.87 -4.20
C ILE A 84 -0.41 15.77 -4.16
N THR A 85 -1.18 15.76 -5.25
CA THR A 85 -2.46 16.46 -5.30
C THR A 85 -3.57 15.54 -4.81
N TYR A 86 -4.32 15.97 -3.80
CA TYR A 86 -5.47 15.24 -3.26
C TYR A 86 -6.76 15.80 -3.86
N THR A 87 -7.64 14.92 -4.32
CA THR A 87 -8.99 15.30 -4.76
C THR A 87 -9.93 15.18 -3.57
N ALA A 88 -10.66 16.27 -3.28
CA ALA A 88 -11.58 16.31 -2.14
C ALA A 88 -12.90 15.60 -2.48
N TYR A 89 -13.36 14.75 -1.59
CA TYR A 89 -14.65 14.06 -1.63
C TYR A 89 -15.24 13.95 -0.23
N SER A 90 -16.56 13.78 -0.13
CA SER A 90 -17.21 13.34 1.10
C SER A 90 -17.25 11.81 1.17
N VAL A 91 -17.29 11.25 2.39
CA VAL A 91 -17.51 9.80 2.52
C VAL A 91 -18.87 9.39 1.98
N SER A 92 -19.88 10.28 2.07
CA SER A 92 -21.21 10.06 1.49
C SER A 92 -21.12 9.82 -0.02
N GLU A 93 -20.42 10.70 -0.76
CA GLU A 93 -20.25 10.57 -2.21
C GLU A 93 -19.60 9.23 -2.59
N LEU A 94 -18.54 8.82 -1.86
CA LEU A 94 -17.91 7.54 -2.10
C LEU A 94 -18.88 6.37 -1.90
N MET A 95 -19.69 6.43 -0.83
CA MET A 95 -20.65 5.37 -0.52
C MET A 95 -21.81 5.33 -1.52
N ASP A 96 -22.28 6.47 -2.00
CA ASP A 96 -23.30 6.55 -3.04
C ASP A 96 -22.84 5.94 -4.36
N ASP A 97 -21.61 6.24 -4.77
CA ASP A 97 -21.01 5.65 -5.96
C ASP A 97 -20.83 4.13 -5.80
N LEU A 98 -20.37 3.67 -4.63
CA LEU A 98 -20.21 2.25 -4.33
C LEU A 98 -21.54 1.50 -4.40
N ASN A 99 -22.59 2.05 -3.78
CA ASN A 99 -23.92 1.49 -3.75
C ASN A 99 -24.58 1.50 -5.14
N THR A 100 -24.26 2.49 -5.96
CA THR A 100 -24.78 2.58 -7.33
C THR A 100 -24.13 1.55 -8.24
N ASN A 101 -22.79 1.45 -8.22
CA ASN A 101 -22.04 0.46 -8.99
C ASN A 101 -20.62 0.29 -8.46
N ALA A 102 -20.39 -0.79 -7.74
CA ALA A 102 -19.09 -1.08 -7.10
C ALA A 102 -17.92 -1.22 -8.09
N MET A 103 -18.17 -1.68 -9.31
CA MET A 103 -17.12 -1.78 -10.33
C MET A 103 -16.69 -0.38 -10.80
N ASN A 104 -17.65 0.50 -11.11
CA ASN A 104 -17.36 1.87 -11.50
C ASN A 104 -16.68 2.65 -10.36
N ALA A 105 -17.13 2.46 -9.12
CA ALA A 105 -16.51 3.06 -7.95
C ALA A 105 -15.05 2.57 -7.78
N SER A 106 -14.79 1.28 -7.99
CA SER A 106 -13.43 0.74 -7.96
C SER A 106 -12.54 1.37 -9.05
N ASP A 107 -13.04 1.49 -10.26
CA ASP A 107 -12.30 2.09 -11.37
C ASP A 107 -12.03 3.59 -11.14
N LYS A 108 -13.00 4.31 -10.52
CA LYS A 108 -12.89 5.75 -10.23
C LYS A 108 -11.91 6.05 -9.09
N TYR A 109 -11.95 5.27 -8.01
CA TYR A 109 -11.29 5.66 -6.76
C TYR A 109 -10.04 4.84 -6.41
N LYS A 110 -9.93 3.59 -6.86
CA LYS A 110 -8.78 2.74 -6.50
C LYS A 110 -7.46 3.34 -6.99
N ASN A 111 -6.49 3.42 -6.09
CA ASN A 111 -5.18 4.04 -6.30
C ASN A 111 -5.18 5.58 -6.45
N GLN A 112 -6.30 6.26 -6.24
CA GLN A 112 -6.37 7.72 -6.22
C GLN A 112 -5.91 8.28 -4.88
N TYR A 113 -5.32 9.47 -4.90
CA TYR A 113 -5.04 10.28 -3.72
C TYR A 113 -6.23 11.18 -3.46
N VAL A 114 -6.80 11.07 -2.27
CA VAL A 114 -8.04 11.73 -1.90
C VAL A 114 -7.93 12.45 -0.56
N GLU A 115 -8.70 13.52 -0.41
CA GLU A 115 -8.99 14.18 0.86
C GLU A 115 -10.47 13.88 1.22
N LEU A 116 -10.68 13.14 2.30
CA LEU A 116 -12.00 12.66 2.70
C LEU A 116 -12.48 13.34 3.96
N THR A 117 -13.70 13.87 3.93
CA THR A 117 -14.38 14.36 5.12
C THR A 117 -15.40 13.33 5.58
N GLY A 118 -15.31 12.90 6.85
CA GLY A 118 -16.19 11.88 7.41
C GLY A 118 -16.25 11.92 8.93
N LYS A 119 -17.25 11.25 9.51
CA LYS A 119 -17.49 11.13 10.95
C LYS A 119 -16.72 9.95 11.51
N LEU A 120 -15.88 10.17 12.51
CA LEU A 120 -15.11 9.13 13.19
C LEU A 120 -16.06 8.15 13.91
N SER A 121 -16.02 6.90 13.52
CA SER A 121 -16.88 5.84 14.03
C SER A 121 -16.14 4.81 14.88
N VAL A 122 -14.92 4.43 14.45
CA VAL A 122 -14.11 3.42 15.13
C VAL A 122 -12.67 3.91 15.26
N ILE A 123 -12.08 3.68 16.43
CA ILE A 123 -10.64 3.73 16.65
C ILE A 123 -10.20 2.33 17.06
N ASP A 124 -9.39 1.66 16.21
CA ASP A 124 -8.87 0.33 16.53
C ASP A 124 -7.97 0.36 17.77
N SER A 125 -8.24 -0.49 18.74
CA SER A 125 -7.50 -0.56 20.01
C SER A 125 -6.03 -0.92 19.86
N ASN A 126 -5.66 -1.61 18.76
CA ASN A 126 -4.28 -1.96 18.44
C ASN A 126 -3.57 -0.85 17.63
N GLY A 127 -4.26 0.26 17.33
CA GLY A 127 -3.70 1.37 16.56
C GLY A 127 -3.35 1.02 15.12
N LYS A 128 -4.15 0.19 14.46
CA LYS A 128 -3.94 -0.17 13.05
C LYS A 128 -4.70 0.74 12.10
N TYR A 129 -5.93 1.10 12.46
CA TYR A 129 -6.81 1.92 11.60
C TYR A 129 -7.83 2.71 12.42
N ILE A 130 -8.46 3.66 11.77
CA ILE A 130 -9.73 4.26 12.16
C ILE A 130 -10.77 4.00 11.08
N SER A 131 -12.07 4.06 11.44
CA SER A 131 -13.16 4.05 10.46
C SER A 131 -13.86 5.40 10.46
N ILE A 132 -14.11 5.95 9.29
CA ILE A 132 -14.92 7.14 9.09
C ILE A 132 -16.16 6.80 8.26
N LEU A 133 -17.29 7.34 8.67
CA LEU A 133 -18.61 7.13 8.05
C LEU A 133 -19.11 8.41 7.38
N PRO A 134 -20.15 8.33 6.54
CA PRO A 134 -20.89 9.49 6.06
C PRO A 134 -21.29 10.43 7.22
N THR A 135 -21.26 11.74 6.96
CA THR A 135 -21.65 12.74 7.95
C THR A 135 -23.15 13.03 7.95
N ASP A 136 -23.83 12.67 6.89
CA ASP A 136 -25.26 12.90 6.60
C ASP A 136 -26.14 11.65 6.78
N ASP A 137 -25.56 10.50 7.09
CA ASP A 137 -26.29 9.27 7.40
C ASP A 137 -25.91 8.76 8.80
N GLU A 138 -26.84 8.91 9.75
CA GLU A 138 -26.65 8.44 11.14
C GLU A 138 -26.71 6.91 11.28
N PHE A 139 -27.28 6.22 10.30
CA PHE A 139 -27.41 4.76 10.29
C PHE A 139 -26.38 4.06 9.42
N ALA A 140 -25.46 4.81 8.82
CA ALA A 140 -24.39 4.24 8.02
C ALA A 140 -23.55 3.25 8.86
N ILE A 141 -23.39 2.05 8.36
CA ILE A 141 -22.57 0.99 8.94
C ILE A 141 -21.30 0.72 8.14
N THR A 142 -21.25 1.23 6.92
CA THR A 142 -20.12 1.05 5.98
C THR A 142 -19.55 2.42 5.63
N GLY A 143 -18.24 2.49 5.46
CA GLY A 143 -17.54 3.73 5.13
C GLY A 143 -16.12 3.49 4.68
N VAL A 144 -15.16 4.23 5.23
CA VAL A 144 -13.75 4.13 4.84
C VAL A 144 -12.90 3.71 6.03
N GLN A 145 -12.15 2.62 5.88
CA GLN A 145 -11.12 2.19 6.82
C GLN A 145 -9.79 2.87 6.47
N CYS A 146 -9.32 3.74 7.36
CA CYS A 146 -8.11 4.53 7.17
C CYS A 146 -6.98 3.96 8.02
N TYR A 147 -5.97 3.36 7.37
CA TYR A 147 -4.85 2.68 8.00
C TYR A 147 -3.72 3.66 8.33
N PHE A 148 -3.26 3.63 9.58
CA PHE A 148 -2.13 4.43 10.03
C PHE A 148 -0.84 4.01 9.34
N GLN A 149 -0.05 5.00 8.91
CA GLN A 149 1.28 4.82 8.33
C GLN A 149 2.38 5.37 9.25
N SER A 150 2.01 6.20 10.25
CA SER A 150 2.96 6.82 11.17
C SER A 150 2.41 6.97 12.59
N ASP A 151 3.29 7.22 13.56
CA ASP A 151 2.90 7.45 14.95
C ASP A 151 2.36 8.88 15.18
N GLU A 152 2.71 9.82 14.32
CA GLU A 152 2.15 11.18 14.30
C GLU A 152 0.65 11.15 14.03
N GLN A 153 0.22 10.37 13.05
CA GLN A 153 -1.20 10.16 12.74
C GLN A 153 -1.96 9.56 13.93
N LYS A 154 -1.38 8.55 14.59
CA LYS A 154 -1.97 7.97 15.80
C LYS A 154 -2.09 9.01 16.92
N SER A 155 -1.09 9.86 17.06
CA SER A 155 -1.10 10.93 18.08
C SER A 155 -2.18 11.98 17.79
N ALA A 156 -2.37 12.36 16.52
CA ALA A 156 -3.45 13.26 16.11
C ALA A 156 -4.84 12.68 16.45
N VAL A 157 -5.05 11.40 16.17
CA VAL A 157 -6.35 10.72 16.44
C VAL A 157 -6.60 10.50 17.93
N LYS A 158 -5.56 10.36 18.77
CA LYS A 158 -5.74 10.23 20.24
C LYS A 158 -6.48 11.39 20.89
N SER A 159 -6.45 12.57 20.29
CA SER A 159 -7.20 13.76 20.76
C SER A 159 -8.63 13.83 20.22
N ALA A 160 -9.00 12.95 19.29
CA ALA A 160 -10.33 12.90 18.70
C ALA A 160 -11.24 11.94 19.49
N ALA A 161 -12.54 12.22 19.47
CA ALA A 161 -13.57 11.38 20.06
C ALA A 161 -14.45 10.75 18.96
N ILE A 162 -15.03 9.60 19.24
CA ILE A 162 -16.05 9.00 18.37
C ILE A 162 -17.18 10.02 18.16
N GLY A 163 -17.56 10.23 16.92
CA GLY A 163 -18.52 11.23 16.48
C GLY A 163 -17.90 12.53 15.96
N ASP A 164 -16.62 12.78 16.21
CA ASP A 164 -15.94 13.94 15.62
C ASP A 164 -15.86 13.82 14.09
N THR A 165 -15.95 14.96 13.40
CA THR A 165 -15.68 15.02 11.98
C THR A 165 -14.19 15.17 11.73
N LEU A 166 -13.64 14.29 10.90
CA LEU A 166 -12.23 14.29 10.51
C LEU A 166 -12.08 14.59 9.01
N VAL A 167 -10.97 15.21 8.68
CA VAL A 167 -10.44 15.30 7.31
C VAL A 167 -9.23 14.39 7.23
N VAL A 168 -9.28 13.42 6.34
CA VAL A 168 -8.23 12.39 6.14
C VAL A 168 -7.73 12.48 4.72
N LYS A 169 -6.41 12.70 4.54
CA LYS A 169 -5.75 12.59 3.25
C LYS A 169 -5.02 11.26 3.13
N GLY A 170 -5.04 10.70 1.94
CA GLY A 170 -4.35 9.44 1.70
C GLY A 170 -4.68 8.82 0.35
N LYS A 171 -4.16 7.61 0.17
CA LYS A 171 -4.36 6.83 -1.05
C LYS A 171 -5.37 5.70 -0.83
N ILE A 172 -6.40 5.63 -1.65
CA ILE A 172 -7.33 4.50 -1.66
C ILE A 172 -6.62 3.26 -2.20
N THR A 173 -6.60 2.20 -1.41
CA THR A 173 -5.90 0.94 -1.71
C THR A 173 -6.84 -0.16 -2.15
N ASP A 174 -8.07 -0.15 -1.65
CA ASP A 174 -9.08 -1.14 -2.01
C ASP A 174 -10.50 -0.57 -1.97
N VAL A 175 -11.38 -1.17 -2.76
CA VAL A 175 -12.79 -0.82 -2.87
C VAL A 175 -13.59 -2.12 -2.88
N GLY A 176 -14.53 -2.27 -1.94
CA GLY A 176 -15.34 -3.48 -1.81
C GLY A 176 -16.74 -3.18 -1.29
N GLU A 177 -17.73 -3.84 -1.87
CA GLU A 177 -19.16 -3.63 -1.61
C GLU A 177 -19.60 -3.98 -0.18
N VAL A 178 -18.82 -4.78 0.54
CA VAL A 178 -19.15 -5.22 1.91
C VAL A 178 -18.39 -4.43 2.96
N MET A 179 -17.09 -4.15 2.71
CA MET A 179 -16.21 -3.50 3.67
C MET A 179 -16.04 -2.00 3.41
N GLY A 180 -16.60 -1.48 2.32
CA GLY A 180 -16.41 -0.12 1.88
C GLY A 180 -15.02 0.10 1.28
N TYR A 181 -14.43 1.23 1.58
CA TYR A 181 -13.10 1.62 1.06
C TYR A 181 -12.01 1.38 2.10
N SER A 182 -10.82 1.06 1.60
CA SER A 182 -9.59 1.03 2.39
C SER A 182 -8.64 2.12 1.91
N LEU A 183 -8.07 2.90 2.85
CA LEU A 183 -7.20 4.02 2.56
C LEU A 183 -5.94 3.94 3.43
N ASN A 184 -4.77 4.11 2.84
CA ASN A 184 -3.53 4.38 3.58
C ASN A 184 -3.43 5.87 3.83
N MET A 185 -3.39 6.28 5.11
CA MET A 185 -3.35 7.69 5.49
C MET A 185 -2.00 8.32 5.22
N ASP A 186 -2.02 9.56 4.71
CA ASP A 186 -0.86 10.45 4.67
C ASP A 186 -0.99 11.51 5.77
N GLU A 187 -2.20 12.05 5.98
CA GLU A 187 -2.49 13.08 6.98
C GLU A 187 -3.90 12.88 7.57
N VAL A 188 -4.08 13.26 8.83
CA VAL A 188 -5.41 13.31 9.48
C VAL A 188 -5.51 14.53 10.38
N THR A 189 -6.61 15.27 10.24
CA THR A 189 -6.93 16.46 11.05
C THR A 189 -8.38 16.44 11.48
N LYS A 190 -8.70 17.15 12.58
CA LYS A 190 -10.09 17.37 12.98
C LYS A 190 -10.66 18.52 12.15
N ALA A 191 -11.85 18.32 11.59
CA ALA A 191 -12.57 19.41 10.91
C ALA A 191 -12.92 20.51 11.92
N GLN A 192 -12.77 21.75 11.49
CA GLN A 192 -13.11 22.93 12.31
C GLN A 192 -14.60 23.24 12.22
#